data_142a023d6b23ff2a10696ae6fcd40fcd
#
_entry.id   142a023d6b23ff2a10696ae6fcd40fcd
#
_cell.length_a   1.000
_cell.length_b   1.000
_cell.length_c   1.000
_cell.angle_alpha   90.00
_cell.angle_beta   90.00
_cell.angle_gamma   90.00
#
_symmetry.space_group_name_H-M   'P 1'
#
loop_
_entity.id
_entity.type
_entity.pdbx_description
1 polymer ?
#
loop_
_entity_poly.entity_id
_entity_poly.type
_entity_poly.pdbx_seq_one_letter_code
_entity_poly.pdbx_strand_id
1 'polypeptide(L)'
;TQMSEDGSYASLNFPYRLLAFFPGSRMDQDYVLPYTAGGKFSAFSIHPESEWQKELIGLHKKITDLFLSNQVKGNEYSICIKIASMWNLLISNFHSSGNSTSINLLRQQRLQSIFLFIYAHYADDLQLSDLAASANISVGECCRIFQNILHTTPYGYLTNYRIQTSVSLLHRDLPISQIAGLVGYNQVSNYIATFKRIIGCTPAQYRK
;
A
#
# COMPACT_ATOMS: atom_id res chain seq x y z
N THR A 1 -24.90 -34.92 -4.36
CA THR A 1 -24.44 -33.53 -4.25
C THR A 1 -24.04 -33.10 -5.64
N GLN A 2 -24.95 -32.44 -6.35
CA GLN A 2 -24.71 -31.84 -7.65
C GLN A 2 -23.77 -30.65 -7.46
N MET A 3 -22.59 -30.70 -8.07
CA MET A 3 -21.75 -29.53 -8.29
C MET A 3 -22.37 -28.79 -9.47
N SER A 4 -22.91 -27.61 -9.21
CA SER A 4 -23.43 -26.72 -10.22
C SER A 4 -22.27 -26.01 -10.91
N GLU A 5 -22.23 -26.18 -12.22
CA GLU A 5 -21.79 -25.29 -13.29
C GLU A 5 -20.72 -24.22 -13.04
N ASP A 6 -19.75 -24.21 -13.92
CA ASP A 6 -18.69 -23.23 -14.19
C ASP A 6 -18.91 -21.82 -13.61
N GLY A 7 -18.53 -21.64 -12.37
CA GLY A 7 -18.42 -20.33 -11.76
C GLY A 7 -17.12 -19.65 -12.19
N SER A 8 -17.15 -18.79 -13.20
CA SER A 8 -16.04 -17.90 -13.49
C SER A 8 -15.93 -16.84 -12.39
N TYR A 9 -14.76 -16.67 -11.78
CA TYR A 9 -14.50 -15.57 -10.88
C TYR A 9 -13.47 -14.63 -11.50
N ALA A 10 -13.60 -13.33 -11.24
CA ALA A 10 -12.60 -12.34 -11.60
C ALA A 10 -12.08 -11.69 -10.33
N SER A 11 -10.75 -11.64 -10.17
CA SER A 11 -10.12 -10.92 -9.08
C SER A 11 -9.42 -9.67 -9.59
N LEU A 12 -9.53 -8.58 -8.84
CA LEU A 12 -8.87 -7.32 -9.13
C LEU A 12 -7.79 -7.09 -8.07
N ASN A 13 -6.53 -7.26 -8.46
CA ASN A 13 -5.38 -7.04 -7.60
C ASN A 13 -4.67 -5.77 -8.04
N PHE A 14 -4.48 -4.83 -7.13
CA PHE A 14 -3.75 -3.59 -7.38
C PHE A 14 -2.96 -3.17 -6.12
N PRO A 15 -1.83 -2.47 -6.30
CA PRO A 15 -1.08 -1.96 -5.17
C PRO A 15 -1.90 -0.87 -4.44
N TYR A 16 -1.99 -0.93 -3.12
CA TYR A 16 -2.72 0.06 -2.30
C TYR A 16 -2.25 1.50 -2.53
N ARG A 17 -1.01 1.67 -2.98
CA ARG A 17 -0.41 2.97 -3.35
C ARG A 17 -1.16 3.69 -4.47
N LEU A 18 -1.89 2.96 -5.30
CA LEU A 18 -2.77 3.57 -6.30
C LEU A 18 -3.82 4.49 -5.65
N LEU A 19 -4.27 4.13 -4.45
CA LEU A 19 -5.26 4.89 -3.67
C LEU A 19 -4.63 5.97 -2.80
N ALA A 20 -3.36 5.80 -2.43
CA ALA A 20 -2.64 6.66 -1.51
C ALA A 20 -2.07 7.93 -2.15
N PHE A 21 -2.06 8.03 -3.49
CA PHE A 21 -1.33 9.00 -4.32
C PHE A 21 0.19 8.95 -4.10
N PHE A 22 0.64 9.17 -2.87
CA PHE A 22 2.03 8.98 -2.45
C PHE A 22 2.07 8.59 -0.96
N PRO A 23 3.11 7.84 -0.55
CA PRO A 23 3.27 7.41 0.83
C PRO A 23 3.33 8.61 1.80
N GLY A 24 2.59 8.53 2.91
CA GLY A 24 2.50 9.60 3.89
C GLY A 24 1.60 10.77 3.49
N SER A 25 0.91 10.69 2.35
CA SER A 25 -0.11 11.68 2.00
C SER A 25 -1.28 11.62 2.99
N ARG A 26 -2.09 12.69 3.04
CA ARG A 26 -3.32 12.66 3.83
C ARG A 26 -4.27 11.56 3.35
N MET A 27 -4.31 11.28 2.05
CA MET A 27 -5.09 10.17 1.50
C MET A 27 -4.59 8.83 2.03
N ASP A 28 -3.27 8.65 2.09
CA ASP A 28 -2.66 7.44 2.66
C ASP A 28 -3.01 7.28 4.14
N GLN A 29 -2.80 8.33 4.93
CA GLN A 29 -2.96 8.29 6.39
C GLN A 29 -4.41 8.16 6.84
N ASP A 30 -5.34 8.91 6.24
CA ASP A 30 -6.71 9.03 6.71
C ASP A 30 -7.66 8.02 6.03
N TYR A 31 -7.37 7.65 4.76
CA TYR A 31 -8.32 6.93 3.90
C TYR A 31 -7.83 5.58 3.38
N VAL A 32 -6.54 5.25 3.48
CA VAL A 32 -6.01 3.98 3.00
C VAL A 32 -5.46 3.13 4.13
N LEU A 33 -4.48 3.62 4.86
CA LEU A 33 -3.84 2.88 5.96
C LEU A 33 -4.81 2.35 7.03
N PRO A 34 -5.81 3.12 7.48
CA PRO A 34 -6.74 2.63 8.49
C PRO A 34 -7.53 1.38 8.06
N TYR A 35 -7.69 1.18 6.76
CA TYR A 35 -8.45 0.07 6.21
C TYR A 35 -7.55 -1.08 5.73
N THR A 36 -6.36 -0.80 5.23
CA THR A 36 -5.44 -1.80 4.68
C THR A 36 -4.50 -2.37 5.73
N ALA A 37 -3.96 -1.52 6.59
CA ALA A 37 -2.99 -1.93 7.62
C ALA A 37 -3.62 -2.26 8.97
N GLY A 38 -4.86 -1.84 9.19
CA GLY A 38 -5.50 -1.93 10.50
C GLY A 38 -6.50 -3.05 10.66
N GLY A 39 -6.70 -3.91 9.68
CA GLY A 39 -7.68 -4.99 9.75
C GLY A 39 -9.13 -4.52 9.91
N LYS A 40 -9.45 -3.25 9.55
CA LYS A 40 -10.83 -2.79 9.47
C LYS A 40 -11.61 -3.57 8.43
N PHE A 41 -10.95 -3.99 7.35
CA PHE A 41 -11.52 -4.94 6.41
C PHE A 41 -11.08 -6.36 6.77
N SER A 42 -12.02 -7.20 7.12
CA SER A 42 -11.92 -8.65 6.99
C SER A 42 -12.52 -9.09 5.66
N ALA A 43 -12.33 -10.34 5.27
CA ALA A 43 -13.03 -10.88 4.12
C ALA A 43 -14.54 -10.77 4.32
N PHE A 44 -15.24 -10.16 3.40
CA PHE A 44 -16.70 -10.03 3.41
C PHE A 44 -17.24 -10.17 1.98
N SER A 45 -18.47 -10.62 1.89
CA SER A 45 -19.19 -10.75 0.63
C SER A 45 -20.07 -9.53 0.39
N ILE A 46 -20.13 -9.08 -0.85
CA ILE A 46 -21.01 -7.99 -1.27
C ILE A 46 -22.09 -8.59 -2.18
N HIS A 47 -23.33 -8.39 -1.79
CA HIS A 47 -24.51 -8.76 -2.56
C HIS A 47 -25.21 -7.48 -3.03
N PRO A 48 -25.90 -7.49 -4.19
CA PRO A 48 -26.51 -6.28 -4.77
C PRO A 48 -27.82 -5.89 -4.07
N GLU A 49 -27.78 -5.71 -2.75
CA GLU A 49 -28.95 -5.40 -1.92
C GLU A 49 -29.23 -3.88 -1.84
N SER A 50 -28.17 -3.07 -1.86
CA SER A 50 -28.26 -1.61 -1.81
C SER A 50 -27.68 -0.97 -3.08
N GLU A 51 -28.01 0.30 -3.34
CA GLU A 51 -27.55 1.01 -4.54
C GLU A 51 -26.02 1.11 -4.62
N TRP A 52 -25.32 1.39 -3.51
CA TRP A 52 -23.86 1.45 -3.49
C TRP A 52 -23.20 0.10 -3.78
N GLN A 53 -23.83 -1.01 -3.37
CA GLN A 53 -23.34 -2.36 -3.65
C GLN A 53 -23.49 -2.71 -5.13
N LYS A 54 -24.64 -2.36 -5.73
CA LYS A 54 -24.88 -2.51 -7.16
C LYS A 54 -23.88 -1.69 -7.99
N GLU A 55 -23.63 -0.44 -7.58
CA GLU A 55 -22.66 0.43 -8.21
C GLU A 55 -21.24 -0.14 -8.12
N LEU A 56 -20.83 -0.64 -6.95
CA LEU A 56 -19.52 -1.25 -6.75
C LEU A 56 -19.34 -2.49 -7.63
N ILE A 57 -20.31 -3.39 -7.68
CA ILE A 57 -20.30 -4.57 -8.57
C ILE A 57 -20.25 -4.14 -10.03
N GLY A 58 -21.01 -3.10 -10.40
CA GLY A 58 -21.00 -2.53 -11.75
C GLY A 58 -19.66 -1.96 -12.17
N LEU A 59 -18.96 -1.27 -11.26
CA LEU A 59 -17.60 -0.77 -11.48
C LEU A 59 -16.59 -1.91 -11.67
N HIS A 60 -16.66 -2.94 -10.82
CA HIS A 60 -15.82 -4.13 -10.94
C HIS A 60 -16.02 -4.80 -12.31
N LYS A 61 -17.28 -5.00 -12.73
CA LYS A 61 -17.60 -5.60 -14.02
C LYS A 61 -17.03 -4.77 -15.18
N LYS A 62 -17.20 -3.44 -15.17
CA LYS A 62 -16.64 -2.55 -16.19
C LYS A 62 -15.12 -2.64 -16.31
N ILE A 63 -14.40 -2.79 -15.20
CA ILE A 63 -12.95 -3.01 -15.20
C ILE A 63 -12.63 -4.37 -15.80
N THR A 64 -13.31 -5.43 -15.35
CA THR A 64 -13.11 -6.80 -15.85
C THR A 64 -13.36 -6.89 -17.36
N ASP A 65 -14.42 -6.25 -17.87
CA ASP A 65 -14.73 -6.23 -19.29
C ASP A 65 -13.63 -5.58 -20.13
N LEU A 66 -12.99 -4.50 -19.62
CA LEU A 66 -11.84 -3.87 -20.28
C LEU A 66 -10.62 -4.81 -20.37
N PHE A 67 -10.38 -5.61 -19.34
CA PHE A 67 -9.29 -6.60 -19.35
C PHE A 67 -9.63 -7.78 -20.30
N LEU A 68 -10.85 -8.29 -20.26
CA LEU A 68 -11.27 -9.40 -21.11
C LEU A 68 -11.31 -9.03 -22.60
N SER A 69 -11.67 -7.78 -22.91
CA SER A 69 -11.67 -7.27 -24.30
C SER A 69 -10.32 -6.76 -24.76
N ASN A 70 -9.25 -6.91 -23.97
CA ASN A 70 -7.91 -6.40 -24.25
C ASN A 70 -7.85 -4.88 -24.53
N GLN A 71 -8.77 -4.12 -23.94
CA GLN A 71 -8.90 -2.67 -24.08
C GLN A 71 -8.29 -1.88 -22.91
N VAL A 72 -7.26 -2.43 -22.26
CA VAL A 72 -6.59 -1.76 -21.13
C VAL A 72 -5.79 -0.57 -21.62
N LYS A 73 -5.05 -0.73 -22.72
CA LYS A 73 -4.23 0.34 -23.31
C LYS A 73 -5.10 1.53 -23.76
N GLY A 74 -4.79 2.71 -23.24
CA GLY A 74 -5.57 3.94 -23.46
C GLY A 74 -6.72 4.14 -22.47
N ASN A 75 -7.00 3.14 -21.61
CA ASN A 75 -8.02 3.22 -20.57
C ASN A 75 -7.46 3.16 -19.14
N GLU A 76 -6.13 3.25 -18.97
CA GLU A 76 -5.45 3.11 -17.67
C GLU A 76 -5.99 4.11 -16.64
N TYR A 77 -6.15 5.38 -17.03
CA TYR A 77 -6.72 6.42 -16.17
C TYR A 77 -8.18 6.13 -15.79
N SER A 78 -8.97 5.66 -16.75
CA SER A 78 -10.38 5.29 -16.51
C SER A 78 -10.48 4.12 -15.53
N ILE A 79 -9.56 3.16 -15.61
CA ILE A 79 -9.46 2.03 -14.67
C ILE A 79 -9.08 2.55 -13.28
N CYS A 80 -8.07 3.42 -13.17
CA CYS A 80 -7.66 4.02 -11.90
C CYS A 80 -8.80 4.79 -11.23
N ILE A 81 -9.56 5.58 -11.99
CA ILE A 81 -10.73 6.31 -11.48
C ILE A 81 -11.80 5.35 -10.96
N LYS A 82 -12.08 4.26 -11.70
CA LYS A 82 -13.07 3.25 -11.25
C LYS A 82 -12.61 2.55 -9.97
N ILE A 83 -11.33 2.22 -9.84
CA ILE A 83 -10.76 1.63 -8.62
C ILE A 83 -10.89 2.61 -7.44
N ALA A 84 -10.56 3.89 -7.64
CA ALA A 84 -10.71 4.92 -6.62
C ALA A 84 -12.19 5.13 -6.22
N SER A 85 -13.12 5.07 -7.19
CA SER A 85 -14.56 5.15 -6.92
C SER A 85 -15.05 3.93 -6.12
N MET A 86 -14.60 2.71 -6.46
CA MET A 86 -14.91 1.51 -5.68
C MET A 86 -14.40 1.63 -4.24
N TRP A 87 -13.18 2.14 -4.06
CA TRP A 87 -12.62 2.37 -2.75
C TRP A 87 -13.44 3.38 -1.94
N ASN A 88 -13.80 4.51 -2.54
CA ASN A 88 -14.64 5.52 -1.92
C ASN A 88 -16.00 4.96 -1.49
N LEU A 89 -16.66 4.17 -2.34
CA LEU A 89 -17.92 3.49 -1.99
C LEU A 89 -17.73 2.56 -0.78
N LEU A 90 -16.65 1.80 -0.76
CA LEU A 90 -16.34 0.91 0.36
C LEU A 90 -16.16 1.68 1.67
N ILE A 91 -15.26 2.67 1.72
CA ILE A 91 -14.95 3.39 2.95
C ILE A 91 -16.11 4.26 3.44
N SER A 92 -16.95 4.78 2.54
CA SER A 92 -18.11 5.60 2.88
C SER A 92 -19.30 4.79 3.44
N ASN A 93 -19.43 3.54 3.02
CA ASN A 93 -20.55 2.68 3.39
C ASN A 93 -20.16 1.55 4.34
N PHE A 94 -18.85 1.31 4.50
CA PHE A 94 -18.35 0.30 5.41
C PHE A 94 -18.38 0.84 6.84
N HIS A 95 -19.56 0.86 7.43
CA HIS A 95 -19.67 1.03 8.87
C HIS A 95 -19.18 -0.27 9.49
N SER A 96 -18.19 -0.18 10.37
CA SER A 96 -17.63 -1.31 11.11
C SER A 96 -18.76 -2.10 11.78
N SER A 97 -19.36 -3.01 11.06
CA SER A 97 -20.29 -3.98 11.62
C SER A 97 -19.46 -4.95 12.44
N GLY A 98 -19.34 -4.64 13.69
CA GLY A 98 -18.93 -5.59 14.71
C GLY A 98 -17.47 -5.52 15.13
N ASN A 99 -17.31 -5.38 16.40
CA ASN A 99 -16.23 -5.86 17.27
C ASN A 99 -14.81 -5.77 16.69
N SER A 100 -14.35 -4.57 16.39
CA SER A 100 -12.92 -4.30 16.50
C SER A 100 -12.60 -4.52 17.98
N THR A 101 -12.10 -5.70 18.33
CA THR A 101 -11.61 -5.92 19.68
C THR A 101 -10.63 -4.78 19.98
N SER A 102 -10.67 -4.25 21.20
CA SER A 102 -9.76 -3.18 21.65
C SER A 102 -8.30 -3.45 21.31
N ILE A 103 -7.94 -4.72 21.18
CA ILE A 103 -6.62 -5.22 20.74
C ILE A 103 -6.31 -4.85 19.28
N ASN A 104 -7.27 -4.92 18.38
CA ASN A 104 -7.04 -4.57 16.96
C ASN A 104 -6.88 -3.05 16.80
N LEU A 105 -7.67 -2.26 17.52
CA LEU A 105 -7.55 -0.81 17.51
C LEU A 105 -6.18 -0.35 18.04
N LEU A 106 -5.69 -0.97 19.13
CA LEU A 106 -4.38 -0.67 19.70
C LEU A 106 -3.24 -1.03 18.73
N ARG A 107 -3.33 -2.19 18.05
CA ARG A 107 -2.34 -2.57 17.03
C ARG A 107 -2.30 -1.58 15.86
N GLN A 108 -3.45 -1.08 15.46
CA GLN A 108 -3.60 -0.07 14.42
C GLN A 108 -2.91 1.24 14.79
N GLN A 109 -3.18 1.74 16.00
CA GLN A 109 -2.55 2.95 16.52
C GLN A 109 -1.03 2.81 16.59
N ARG A 110 -0.53 1.67 17.05
CA ARG A 110 0.90 1.36 17.07
C ARG A 110 1.52 1.37 15.68
N LEU A 111 0.88 0.70 14.71
CA LEU A 111 1.37 0.69 13.34
C LEU A 111 1.38 2.10 12.72
N GLN A 112 0.33 2.88 12.97
CA GLN A 112 0.26 4.27 12.53
C GLN A 112 1.39 5.13 13.13
N SER A 113 1.69 4.97 14.43
CA SER A 113 2.81 5.67 15.06
C SER A 113 4.14 5.32 14.39
N ILE A 114 4.38 4.04 14.09
CA ILE A 114 5.59 3.60 13.40
C ILE A 114 5.67 4.19 11.98
N PHE A 115 4.58 4.23 11.24
CA PHE A 115 4.56 4.82 9.91
C PHE A 115 4.88 6.32 9.94
N LEU A 116 4.25 7.07 10.84
CA LEU A 116 4.52 8.50 11.00
C LEU A 116 6.00 8.75 11.34
N PHE A 117 6.58 7.90 12.19
CA PHE A 117 7.98 7.97 12.52
C PHE A 117 8.88 7.66 11.31
N ILE A 118 8.57 6.60 10.56
CA ILE A 118 9.30 6.28 9.31
C ILE A 118 9.21 7.45 8.32
N TYR A 119 8.05 8.03 8.12
CA TYR A 119 7.87 9.13 7.17
C TYR A 119 8.64 10.39 7.55
N ALA A 120 8.76 10.67 8.84
CA ALA A 120 9.53 11.80 9.33
C ALA A 120 11.06 11.56 9.30
N HIS A 121 11.49 10.32 9.45
CA HIS A 121 12.89 9.96 9.73
C HIS A 121 13.51 8.97 8.75
N TYR A 122 12.85 8.66 7.62
CA TYR A 122 13.31 7.62 6.68
C TYR A 122 14.74 7.82 6.17
N ALA A 123 15.21 9.06 6.11
CA ALA A 123 16.55 9.40 5.65
C ALA A 123 17.64 9.21 6.74
N ASP A 124 17.23 9.10 8.01
CA ASP A 124 18.13 8.94 9.13
C ASP A 124 18.65 7.50 9.26
N ASP A 125 19.71 7.29 10.04
CA ASP A 125 20.22 5.93 10.33
C ASP A 125 19.36 5.25 11.41
N LEU A 126 18.19 4.75 10.97
CA LEU A 126 17.18 4.15 11.83
C LEU A 126 17.53 2.72 12.21
N GLN A 127 17.49 2.44 13.51
CA GLN A 127 17.54 1.10 14.05
C GLN A 127 16.11 0.52 14.26
N LEU A 128 16.02 -0.79 14.32
CA LEU A 128 14.74 -1.45 14.58
C LEU A 128 14.16 -1.11 15.96
N SER A 129 15.05 -0.82 16.93
CA SER A 129 14.67 -0.31 18.25
C SER A 129 13.95 1.04 18.21
N ASP A 130 14.34 1.93 17.27
CA ASP A 130 13.75 3.26 17.15
C ASP A 130 12.30 3.15 16.62
N LEU A 131 12.11 2.26 15.66
CA LEU A 131 10.77 1.94 15.13
C LEU A 131 9.86 1.35 16.22
N ALA A 132 10.37 0.46 17.04
CA ALA A 132 9.61 -0.14 18.13
C ALA A 132 9.31 0.88 19.22
N ALA A 133 10.29 1.72 19.58
CA ALA A 133 10.15 2.78 20.59
C ALA A 133 9.10 3.83 20.18
N SER A 134 9.00 4.18 18.90
CA SER A 134 8.01 5.14 18.39
C SER A 134 6.55 4.75 18.67
N ALA A 135 6.29 3.47 18.91
CA ALA A 135 4.98 2.93 19.26
C ALA A 135 4.91 2.38 20.70
N ASN A 136 5.96 2.60 21.52
CA ASN A 136 6.05 2.07 22.88
C ASN A 136 5.87 0.54 22.94
N ILE A 137 6.53 -0.20 22.06
CA ILE A 137 6.48 -1.67 22.00
C ILE A 137 7.87 -2.28 21.94
N SER A 138 7.96 -3.58 22.20
CA SER A 138 9.20 -4.32 21.98
C SER A 138 9.49 -4.53 20.49
N VAL A 139 10.77 -4.74 20.16
CA VAL A 139 11.21 -5.07 18.81
C VAL A 139 10.48 -6.30 18.26
N GLY A 140 10.31 -7.33 19.10
CA GLY A 140 9.58 -8.54 18.72
C GLY A 140 8.10 -8.28 18.38
N GLU A 141 7.42 -7.39 19.11
CA GLU A 141 6.05 -7.00 18.81
C GLU A 141 5.98 -6.17 17.53
N CYS A 142 6.92 -5.25 17.31
CA CYS A 142 7.05 -4.49 16.06
C CYS A 142 7.15 -5.43 14.86
N CYS A 143 8.06 -6.41 14.90
CA CYS A 143 8.21 -7.40 13.84
C CYS A 143 6.92 -8.21 13.60
N ARG A 144 6.25 -8.64 14.69
CA ARG A 144 4.99 -9.40 14.57
C ARG A 144 3.87 -8.59 13.93
N ILE A 145 3.73 -7.31 14.29
CA ILE A 145 2.74 -6.42 13.70
C ILE A 145 2.98 -6.29 12.20
N PHE A 146 4.20 -6.01 11.77
CA PHE A 146 4.55 -5.89 10.35
C PHE A 146 4.33 -7.20 9.59
N GLN A 147 4.75 -8.35 10.16
CA GLN A 147 4.57 -9.62 9.50
C GLN A 147 3.09 -10.02 9.36
N ASN A 148 2.29 -9.80 10.40
CA ASN A 148 0.88 -10.22 10.40
C ASN A 148 -0.02 -9.30 9.55
N ILE A 149 0.29 -8.00 9.47
CA ILE A 149 -0.57 -7.03 8.79
C ILE A 149 -0.06 -6.72 7.39
N LEU A 150 1.27 -6.60 7.22
CA LEU A 150 1.89 -6.13 5.97
C LEU A 150 2.66 -7.23 5.23
N HIS A 151 2.76 -8.42 5.82
CA HIS A 151 3.53 -9.56 5.29
C HIS A 151 4.98 -9.19 4.91
N THR A 152 5.58 -8.25 5.67
CA THR A 152 6.94 -7.78 5.48
C THR A 152 7.62 -7.54 6.84
N THR A 153 8.91 -7.20 6.82
CA THR A 153 9.62 -6.75 8.03
C THR A 153 9.56 -5.22 8.13
N PRO A 154 9.72 -4.62 9.35
CA PRO A 154 9.80 -3.17 9.50
C PRO A 154 10.92 -2.56 8.64
N TYR A 155 12.08 -3.21 8.60
CA TYR A 155 13.21 -2.77 7.79
C TYR A 155 12.95 -2.95 6.28
N GLY A 156 12.25 -4.01 5.88
CA GLY A 156 11.80 -4.23 4.50
C GLY A 156 10.85 -3.12 4.03
N TYR A 157 9.94 -2.71 4.91
CA TYR A 157 9.04 -1.58 4.66
C TYR A 157 9.82 -0.26 4.50
N LEU A 158 10.72 0.07 5.45
CA LEU A 158 11.58 1.26 5.40
C LEU A 158 12.40 1.29 4.10
N THR A 159 13.04 0.17 3.76
CA THR A 159 13.83 0.02 2.53
C THR A 159 12.98 0.31 1.29
N ASN A 160 11.78 -0.26 1.23
CA ASN A 160 10.86 -0.06 0.12
C ASN A 160 10.41 1.42 0.04
N TYR A 161 10.11 2.04 1.19
CA TYR A 161 9.74 3.45 1.28
C TYR A 161 10.85 4.36 0.74
N ARG A 162 12.11 4.14 1.16
CA ARG A 162 13.29 4.87 0.67
C ARG A 162 13.42 4.80 -0.85
N ILE A 163 13.31 3.59 -1.41
CA ILE A 163 13.40 3.39 -2.87
C ILE A 163 12.28 4.11 -3.61
N GLN A 164 11.05 4.01 -3.12
CA GLN A 164 9.91 4.68 -3.76
C GLN A 164 10.04 6.21 -3.67
N THR A 165 10.52 6.74 -2.56
CA THR A 165 10.81 8.18 -2.42
C THR A 165 11.90 8.61 -3.40
N SER A 166 12.94 7.79 -3.60
CA SER A 166 14.01 8.09 -4.54
C SER A 166 13.54 8.20 -5.99
N VAL A 167 12.47 7.48 -6.38
CA VAL A 167 11.90 7.55 -7.74
C VAL A 167 11.49 8.98 -8.09
N SER A 168 10.84 9.70 -7.19
CA SER A 168 10.45 11.10 -7.41
C SER A 168 11.66 12.04 -7.54
N LEU A 169 12.78 11.70 -6.88
CA LEU A 169 14.01 12.48 -6.96
C LEU A 169 14.79 12.23 -8.26
N LEU A 170 14.59 11.07 -8.91
CA LEU A 170 15.25 10.75 -10.17
C LEU A 170 14.79 11.65 -11.33
N HIS A 171 13.62 12.26 -11.24
CA HIS A 171 13.16 13.25 -12.22
C HIS A 171 13.80 14.63 -12.03
N ARG A 172 14.57 14.84 -10.95
CA ARG A 172 15.35 16.04 -10.71
C ARG A 172 16.76 15.85 -11.26
N ASP A 173 17.41 16.96 -11.64
CA ASP A 173 18.80 16.94 -12.11
C ASP A 173 19.77 16.84 -10.91
N LEU A 174 19.74 15.70 -10.22
CA LEU A 174 20.58 15.40 -9.07
C LEU A 174 21.46 14.18 -9.37
N PRO A 175 22.75 14.18 -8.95
CA PRO A 175 23.60 12.99 -9.04
C PRO A 175 22.98 11.80 -8.29
N ILE A 176 23.15 10.59 -8.84
CA ILE A 176 22.66 9.34 -8.20
C ILE A 176 23.20 9.18 -6.78
N SER A 177 24.46 9.58 -6.55
CA SER A 177 25.10 9.57 -5.22
C SER A 177 24.39 10.50 -4.22
N GLN A 178 23.98 11.67 -4.66
CA GLN A 178 23.26 12.61 -3.82
C GLN A 178 21.85 12.09 -3.50
N ILE A 179 21.15 11.51 -4.47
CA ILE A 179 19.84 10.87 -4.23
C ILE A 179 19.96 9.74 -3.20
N ALA A 180 21.00 8.89 -3.32
CA ALA A 180 21.26 7.84 -2.35
C ALA A 180 21.36 8.39 -0.92
N GLY A 181 22.13 9.47 -0.71
CA GLY A 181 22.24 10.13 0.60
C GLY A 181 20.92 10.73 1.09
N LEU A 182 20.17 11.41 0.20
CA LEU A 182 18.88 12.03 0.54
C LEU A 182 17.82 11.02 0.98
N VAL A 183 17.94 9.76 0.59
CA VAL A 183 17.02 8.71 1.01
C VAL A 183 17.62 7.73 2.03
N GLY A 184 18.69 8.13 2.70
CA GLY A 184 19.25 7.42 3.86
C GLY A 184 20.15 6.23 3.52
N TYR A 185 20.83 6.24 2.36
CA TYR A 185 21.85 5.25 2.02
C TYR A 185 23.25 5.84 2.19
N ASN A 186 24.03 5.28 3.09
CA ASN A 186 25.43 5.68 3.33
C ASN A 186 26.36 5.23 2.17
N GLN A 187 25.97 4.21 1.42
CA GLN A 187 26.72 3.68 0.30
C GLN A 187 25.89 3.64 -0.98
N VAL A 188 26.37 4.29 -2.03
CA VAL A 188 25.69 4.38 -3.34
C VAL A 188 25.51 3.00 -3.98
N SER A 189 26.47 2.09 -3.81
CA SER A 189 26.38 0.71 -4.29
C SER A 189 25.19 -0.05 -3.71
N ASN A 190 24.95 0.10 -2.40
CA ASN A 190 23.81 -0.50 -1.72
C ASN A 190 22.48 0.07 -2.21
N TYR A 191 22.43 1.38 -2.45
CA TYR A 191 21.26 2.03 -3.04
C TYR A 191 20.96 1.45 -4.44
N ILE A 192 21.98 1.42 -5.34
CA ILE A 192 21.81 0.93 -6.71
C ILE A 192 21.37 -0.54 -6.72
N ALA A 193 21.98 -1.39 -5.91
CA ALA A 193 21.62 -2.80 -5.81
C ALA A 193 20.18 -2.99 -5.29
N THR A 194 19.80 -2.24 -4.25
CA THR A 194 18.46 -2.29 -3.67
C THR A 194 17.42 -1.75 -4.63
N PHE A 195 17.69 -0.64 -5.30
CA PHE A 195 16.82 -0.06 -6.32
C PHE A 195 16.55 -1.05 -7.44
N LYS A 196 17.63 -1.66 -8.01
CA LYS A 196 17.51 -2.67 -9.08
C LYS A 196 16.69 -3.88 -8.62
N ARG A 197 16.87 -4.33 -7.39
CA ARG A 197 16.12 -5.47 -6.83
C ARG A 197 14.62 -5.16 -6.70
N ILE A 198 14.24 -3.92 -6.34
CA ILE A 198 12.84 -3.54 -6.09
C ILE A 198 12.14 -3.07 -7.36
N ILE A 199 12.82 -2.29 -8.20
CA ILE A 199 12.25 -1.64 -9.40
C ILE A 199 12.50 -2.46 -10.68
N GLY A 200 13.51 -3.34 -10.69
CA GLY A 200 13.86 -4.18 -11.85
C GLY A 200 14.96 -3.61 -12.73
N CYS A 201 15.29 -2.33 -12.63
CA CYS A 201 16.38 -1.68 -13.38
C CYS A 201 17.21 -0.77 -12.48
N THR A 202 18.37 -0.32 -12.94
CA THR A 202 19.20 0.61 -12.16
C THR A 202 18.60 2.02 -12.14
N PRO A 203 18.92 2.87 -11.13
CA PRO A 203 18.47 4.27 -11.11
C PRO A 203 18.82 5.06 -12.36
N ALA A 204 20.01 4.82 -12.93
CA ALA A 204 20.46 5.47 -14.16
C ALA A 204 19.67 5.02 -15.40
N GLN A 205 19.26 3.75 -15.45
CA GLN A 205 18.37 3.24 -16.51
C GLN A 205 16.94 3.76 -16.36
N TYR A 206 16.47 3.91 -15.12
CA TYR A 206 15.13 4.43 -14.83
C TYR A 206 14.99 5.92 -15.20
N ARG A 207 16.07 6.71 -15.06
CA ARG A 207 16.09 8.15 -15.39
C ARG A 207 16.01 8.44 -16.89
N LYS A 208 16.45 7.50 -17.76
CA LYS A 208 16.42 7.66 -19.24
C LYS A 208 15.01 7.58 -19.78
#